data_e1827d7c627c50c39a6c1d371a4962a7
#
_entry.id   e1827d7c627c50c39a6c1d371a4962a7
#
_cell.length_a   1.000
_cell.length_b   1.000
_cell.length_c   1.000
_cell.angle_alpha   90.00
_cell.angle_beta   90.00
_cell.angle_gamma   90.00
#
_symmetry.space_group_name_H-M   'P 1'
#
loop_
_entity.id
_entity.type
_entity.pdbx_description
1 polymer ?
#
loop_
_entity_poly.entity_id
_entity_poly.type
_entity_poly.pdbx_seq_one_letter_code
_entity_poly.pdbx_strand_id
1 'polypeptide(L)'
;MNLPITNHDLSSEASAKAESPITPASPLTGSCPLPISDYREIVLAHGSGGKLSQQLIQKIVVPQFRNELLEPLHDGAIFSLNGARLAFSTDSFVVSPIFFPGGDIGKLAVHGTVNDLSMCGARPLYLSAGFILEEGTSMEDFWRIVLSMREAAAEAGVTLVTGDTKVVDRGKADKIFINTSGIGVVPDGVDIAPGRARVGDKVIVSGEIAVHGMAIMSVREGLEFETEIASDTAPLNRLVESILAAAPDVHVLRDPTRGGITSALTEIAQTAKVGIRLDEVQIPISEEVKGACEILGLDPLYVANEGKLLAIVPAESANAALTAMRTHPLGSKAAVIGEVVADHPEFVTMRTRVGGTRVVDMLSGEQLPRIC
;
A
#
# COMPACT_ATOMS: atom_id res chain seq x y z
N MET A 1 24.61 62.86 -8.91
CA MET A 1 24.00 62.89 -7.59
C MET A 1 24.17 61.50 -6.98
N ASN A 2 25.21 61.33 -6.14
CA ASN A 2 25.51 60.10 -5.45
C ASN A 2 24.78 60.14 -4.10
N LEU A 3 24.05 59.06 -3.78
CA LEU A 3 23.53 58.79 -2.45
C LEU A 3 24.27 57.58 -1.89
N PRO A 4 24.69 57.58 -0.64
CA PRO A 4 25.48 56.55 -0.02
C PRO A 4 24.60 55.41 0.52
N ILE A 5 25.05 54.17 0.34
CA ILE A 5 24.48 52.96 0.91
C ILE A 5 25.02 52.84 2.35
N THR A 6 24.15 52.87 3.32
CA THR A 6 24.46 52.59 4.73
C THR A 6 24.32 51.07 4.99
N ASN A 7 25.43 50.47 5.41
CA ASN A 7 25.44 49.11 5.99
C ASN A 7 24.68 49.11 7.32
N HIS A 8 23.66 48.28 7.42
CA HIS A 8 23.11 47.87 8.72
C HIS A 8 23.63 46.47 9.05
N ASP A 9 24.45 46.41 10.06
CA ASP A 9 24.82 45.21 10.79
C ASP A 9 23.57 44.51 11.33
N LEU A 10 23.34 43.29 10.91
CA LEU A 10 22.43 42.34 11.55
C LEU A 10 23.24 41.14 12.01
N SER A 11 23.91 41.29 13.14
CA SER A 11 24.35 40.16 13.96
C SER A 11 23.15 39.64 14.75
N SER A 12 22.51 38.56 14.28
CA SER A 12 21.64 37.71 15.09
C SER A 12 22.20 36.30 15.08
N GLU A 13 22.71 35.90 16.21
CA GLU A 13 23.17 34.55 16.51
C GLU A 13 22.03 33.54 16.30
N ALA A 14 22.04 32.87 15.14
CA ALA A 14 21.28 31.65 14.94
C ALA A 14 22.11 30.50 15.48
N SER A 15 21.74 30.00 16.66
CA SER A 15 22.27 28.77 17.22
C SER A 15 22.01 27.62 16.24
N ALA A 16 23.03 27.26 15.46
CA ALA A 16 23.04 26.07 14.64
C ALA A 16 23.03 24.85 15.58
N LYS A 17 21.90 24.14 15.65
CA LYS A 17 21.90 22.77 16.18
C LYS A 17 22.80 21.95 15.29
N ALA A 18 23.89 21.45 15.86
CA ALA A 18 24.84 20.58 15.20
C ALA A 18 24.10 19.35 14.66
N GLU A 19 24.09 19.20 13.35
CA GLU A 19 23.71 17.95 12.68
C GLU A 19 24.67 16.88 13.19
N SER A 20 24.12 15.78 13.72
CA SER A 20 24.90 14.61 14.11
C SER A 20 25.64 14.09 12.88
N PRO A 21 26.96 13.86 12.95
CA PRO A 21 27.71 13.36 11.81
C PRO A 21 27.18 11.99 11.40
N ILE A 22 26.81 11.85 10.13
CA ILE A 22 26.53 10.55 9.50
C ILE A 22 27.82 9.75 9.62
N THR A 23 27.84 8.76 10.52
CA THR A 23 28.97 7.85 10.66
C THR A 23 29.05 7.02 9.39
N PRO A 24 30.14 7.09 8.60
CA PRO A 24 30.25 6.24 7.42
C PRO A 24 30.22 4.78 7.84
N ALA A 25 29.38 3.99 7.17
CA ALA A 25 29.33 2.55 7.36
C ALA A 25 30.75 1.98 7.16
N SER A 26 31.19 1.12 8.08
CA SER A 26 32.48 0.44 7.95
C SER A 26 32.57 -0.28 6.61
N PRO A 27 33.74 -0.24 5.93
CA PRO A 27 33.90 -0.94 4.67
C PRO A 27 33.62 -2.43 4.84
N LEU A 28 32.80 -3.00 3.96
CA LEU A 28 32.46 -4.42 3.91
C LEU A 28 33.75 -5.23 3.67
N THR A 29 34.42 -5.60 4.74
CA THR A 29 35.51 -6.60 4.70
C THR A 29 34.85 -7.98 4.71
N GLY A 30 35.00 -8.69 3.62
CA GLY A 30 34.61 -10.04 3.25
C GLY A 30 33.89 -10.92 4.29
N SER A 31 32.79 -11.54 3.84
CA SER A 31 31.97 -12.56 4.53
C SER A 31 31.20 -12.10 5.76
N CYS A 32 30.27 -11.13 5.59
CA CYS A 32 29.13 -11.08 6.48
C CYS A 32 28.24 -12.32 6.16
N PRO A 33 27.99 -13.23 7.10
CA PRO A 33 27.11 -14.36 6.83
C PRO A 33 25.73 -13.84 6.44
N LEU A 34 25.15 -14.44 5.37
CA LEU A 34 23.81 -14.06 4.92
C LEU A 34 22.83 -14.24 6.09
N PRO A 35 22.05 -13.21 6.46
CA PRO A 35 21.14 -13.28 7.63
C PRO A 35 19.93 -14.19 7.41
N ILE A 36 19.72 -14.71 6.20
CA ILE A 36 18.72 -15.71 5.84
C ILE A 36 19.46 -16.92 5.26
N SER A 37 19.28 -18.10 5.85
CA SER A 37 19.92 -19.35 5.42
C SER A 37 18.97 -20.32 4.72
N ASP A 38 17.65 -20.09 4.82
CA ASP A 38 16.63 -21.03 4.39
C ASP A 38 16.51 -21.14 2.86
N TYR A 39 16.93 -20.08 2.14
CA TYR A 39 16.90 -20.01 0.68
C TYR A 39 18.24 -19.51 0.16
N ARG A 40 18.79 -20.19 -0.85
CA ARG A 40 20.02 -19.76 -1.54
C ARG A 40 19.77 -18.75 -2.65
N GLU A 41 18.55 -18.70 -3.16
CA GLU A 41 18.13 -17.88 -4.30
C GLU A 41 16.81 -17.18 -4.00
N ILE A 42 16.54 -16.08 -4.69
CA ILE A 42 15.26 -15.40 -4.65
C ILE A 42 14.22 -16.28 -5.35
N VAL A 43 13.10 -16.52 -4.70
CA VAL A 43 11.93 -17.21 -5.26
C VAL A 43 10.74 -16.23 -5.32
N LEU A 44 9.73 -16.54 -6.15
CA LEU A 44 8.57 -15.67 -6.35
C LEU A 44 7.85 -15.30 -5.03
N ALA A 45 7.82 -16.22 -4.09
CA ALA A 45 7.23 -15.99 -2.78
C ALA A 45 7.90 -14.86 -1.95
N HIS A 46 9.14 -14.48 -2.27
CA HIS A 46 9.78 -13.31 -1.66
C HIS A 46 9.17 -11.97 -2.11
N GLY A 47 8.34 -11.96 -3.15
CA GLY A 47 7.61 -10.79 -3.63
C GLY A 47 6.09 -10.84 -3.38
N SER A 48 5.57 -11.85 -2.68
CA SER A 48 4.12 -12.09 -2.56
C SER A 48 3.39 -11.30 -1.45
N GLY A 49 4.10 -10.49 -0.65
CA GLY A 49 3.51 -9.77 0.49
C GLY A 49 3.25 -10.64 1.74
N GLY A 50 3.77 -11.91 1.78
CA GLY A 50 3.66 -12.82 2.91
C GLY A 50 4.93 -12.85 3.79
N LYS A 51 5.05 -13.90 4.62
CA LYS A 51 6.17 -14.07 5.57
C LYS A 51 7.55 -13.98 4.93
N LEU A 52 7.74 -14.52 3.73
CA LEU A 52 9.04 -14.48 3.05
C LEU A 52 9.41 -13.09 2.58
N SER A 53 8.44 -12.30 2.09
CA SER A 53 8.65 -10.88 1.73
C SER A 53 9.04 -10.08 2.97
N GLN A 54 8.31 -10.25 4.06
CA GLN A 54 8.60 -9.58 5.34
C GLN A 54 10.00 -9.95 5.85
N GLN A 55 10.39 -11.22 5.83
CA GLN A 55 11.71 -11.66 6.25
C GLN A 55 12.83 -11.08 5.38
N LEU A 56 12.65 -11.05 4.06
CA LEU A 56 13.60 -10.45 3.13
C LEU A 56 13.84 -8.98 3.47
N ILE A 57 12.76 -8.22 3.64
CA ILE A 57 12.83 -6.78 3.96
C ILE A 57 13.46 -6.58 5.34
N GLN A 58 12.92 -7.20 6.38
CA GLN A 58 13.33 -6.95 7.76
C GLN A 58 14.72 -7.47 8.10
N LYS A 59 15.17 -8.59 7.49
CA LYS A 59 16.46 -9.19 7.83
C LYS A 59 17.59 -8.75 6.90
N ILE A 60 17.30 -8.38 5.65
CA ILE A 60 18.33 -8.01 4.67
C ILE A 60 18.33 -6.50 4.40
N VAL A 61 17.17 -5.91 4.04
CA VAL A 61 17.13 -4.52 3.55
C VAL A 61 17.16 -3.52 4.71
N VAL A 62 16.21 -3.61 5.63
CA VAL A 62 16.06 -2.64 6.73
C VAL A 62 17.34 -2.48 7.55
N PRO A 63 18.08 -3.52 7.95
CA PRO A 63 19.29 -3.33 8.74
C PRO A 63 20.40 -2.52 8.05
N GLN A 64 20.42 -2.51 6.71
CA GLN A 64 21.41 -1.78 5.93
C GLN A 64 21.08 -0.29 5.74
N PHE A 65 19.80 0.05 5.79
CA PHE A 65 19.29 1.40 5.52
C PHE A 65 18.54 2.00 6.71
N ARG A 66 18.71 1.43 7.89
CA ARG A 66 17.98 1.79 9.10
C ARG A 66 18.09 3.29 9.41
N ASN A 67 16.93 3.94 9.55
CA ASN A 67 16.79 5.32 9.96
C ASN A 67 15.38 5.56 10.51
N GLU A 68 15.16 6.70 11.19
CA GLU A 68 13.89 7.03 11.82
C GLU A 68 12.69 7.11 10.86
N LEU A 69 12.91 7.38 9.58
CA LEU A 69 11.85 7.45 8.56
C LEU A 69 11.45 6.06 8.04
N LEU A 70 12.39 5.12 8.02
CA LEU A 70 12.17 3.76 7.54
C LEU A 70 11.63 2.82 8.63
N GLU A 71 11.98 3.05 9.89
CA GLU A 71 11.61 2.16 11.01
C GLU A 71 10.10 1.89 11.15
N PRO A 72 9.17 2.84 10.87
CA PRO A 72 7.75 2.58 10.99
C PRO A 72 7.22 1.53 10.00
N LEU A 73 7.93 1.26 8.89
CA LEU A 73 7.50 0.35 7.81
C LEU A 73 6.05 0.63 7.37
N HIS A 74 5.72 1.89 7.23
CA HIS A 74 4.44 2.38 6.74
C HIS A 74 4.44 2.38 5.20
N ASP A 75 3.30 2.59 4.56
CA ASP A 75 3.14 2.66 3.09
C ASP A 75 3.97 3.79 2.45
N GLY A 76 4.36 4.77 3.22
CA GLY A 76 5.29 5.83 2.81
C GLY A 76 6.05 6.42 4.00
N ALA A 77 7.14 7.09 3.70
CA ALA A 77 7.92 7.83 4.70
C ALA A 77 7.31 9.23 4.91
N ILE A 78 7.07 9.61 6.18
CA ILE A 78 6.58 10.95 6.54
C ILE A 78 7.72 11.73 7.17
N PHE A 79 7.99 12.93 6.66
CA PHE A 79 9.05 13.80 7.14
C PHE A 79 8.66 15.27 7.07
N SER A 80 9.38 16.13 7.80
CA SER A 80 9.15 17.58 7.79
C SER A 80 10.25 18.30 7.03
N LEU A 81 9.86 19.24 6.16
CA LEU A 81 10.77 20.09 5.42
C LEU A 81 10.23 21.53 5.42
N ASN A 82 10.99 22.46 6.00
CA ASN A 82 10.64 23.89 6.07
C ASN A 82 9.22 24.16 6.62
N GLY A 83 8.80 23.39 7.63
CA GLY A 83 7.50 23.52 8.27
C GLY A 83 6.36 22.76 7.58
N ALA A 84 6.55 22.23 6.37
CA ALA A 84 5.58 21.34 5.72
C ALA A 84 5.84 19.88 6.11
N ARG A 85 4.78 19.12 6.39
CA ARG A 85 4.86 17.66 6.54
C ARG A 85 4.59 17.02 5.19
N LEU A 86 5.51 16.17 4.76
CA LEU A 86 5.46 15.52 3.45
C LEU A 86 5.43 13.99 3.63
N ALA A 87 4.74 13.32 2.73
CA ALA A 87 4.83 11.87 2.55
C ALA A 87 5.51 11.56 1.23
N PHE A 88 6.35 10.53 1.20
CA PHE A 88 7.01 10.00 0.01
C PHE A 88 6.83 8.47 -0.03
N SER A 89 6.39 7.95 -1.16
CA SER A 89 6.28 6.52 -1.41
C SER A 89 6.81 6.13 -2.78
N THR A 90 7.13 4.86 -2.95
CA THR A 90 7.52 4.26 -4.23
C THR A 90 7.02 2.83 -4.31
N ASP A 91 6.48 2.45 -5.47
CA ASP A 91 6.03 1.09 -5.73
C ASP A 91 6.37 0.63 -7.15
N SER A 92 6.44 -0.68 -7.35
CA SER A 92 6.82 -1.31 -8.61
C SER A 92 5.77 -2.31 -9.04
N PHE A 93 5.33 -2.19 -10.29
CA PHE A 93 4.21 -2.94 -10.86
C PHE A 93 4.70 -3.92 -11.91
N VAL A 94 4.32 -5.20 -11.72
CA VAL A 94 4.76 -6.34 -12.52
C VAL A 94 3.59 -7.26 -12.92
N VAL A 95 2.38 -6.75 -12.96
CA VAL A 95 1.16 -7.52 -13.19
C VAL A 95 1.17 -8.23 -14.55
N SER A 96 0.67 -9.45 -14.59
CA SER A 96 0.44 -10.22 -15.80
C SER A 96 -0.95 -10.89 -15.76
N PRO A 97 -1.81 -10.67 -16.79
CA PRO A 97 -1.58 -9.87 -18.02
C PRO A 97 -1.54 -8.37 -17.74
N ILE A 98 -0.91 -7.60 -18.63
CA ILE A 98 -0.78 -6.13 -18.49
C ILE A 98 -2.09 -5.37 -18.73
N PHE A 99 -3.07 -6.00 -19.40
CA PHE A 99 -4.46 -5.55 -19.53
C PHE A 99 -5.38 -6.58 -18.91
N PHE A 100 -6.32 -6.14 -18.11
CA PHE A 100 -7.25 -7.00 -17.38
C PHE A 100 -8.63 -6.32 -17.25
N PRO A 101 -9.68 -7.05 -16.93
CA PRO A 101 -10.98 -6.44 -16.65
C PRO A 101 -10.90 -5.37 -15.57
N GLY A 102 -11.37 -4.16 -15.86
CA GLY A 102 -11.36 -3.03 -14.95
C GLY A 102 -10.11 -2.16 -14.99
N GLY A 103 -9.02 -2.58 -15.69
CA GLY A 103 -7.81 -1.75 -15.73
C GLY A 103 -6.66 -2.33 -16.56
N ASP A 104 -5.50 -1.76 -16.32
CA ASP A 104 -4.22 -2.16 -16.89
C ASP A 104 -3.08 -1.77 -15.93
N ILE A 105 -1.86 -2.20 -16.26
CA ILE A 105 -0.67 -1.91 -15.45
C ILE A 105 -0.41 -0.41 -15.27
N GLY A 106 -0.80 0.44 -16.24
CA GLY A 106 -0.62 1.90 -16.16
C GLY A 106 -1.56 2.54 -15.14
N LYS A 107 -2.85 2.14 -15.18
CA LYS A 107 -3.85 2.57 -14.19
C LYS A 107 -3.45 2.13 -12.80
N LEU A 108 -3.02 0.88 -12.65
CA LEU A 108 -2.56 0.31 -11.40
C LEU A 108 -1.36 1.07 -10.83
N ALA A 109 -0.36 1.39 -11.67
CA ALA A 109 0.85 2.10 -11.26
C ALA A 109 0.59 3.52 -10.73
N VAL A 110 -0.42 4.21 -11.26
CA VAL A 110 -0.80 5.52 -10.72
C VAL A 110 -1.58 5.38 -9.43
N HIS A 111 -2.59 4.50 -9.41
CA HIS A 111 -3.47 4.34 -8.25
C HIS A 111 -2.72 3.81 -7.03
N GLY A 112 -1.85 2.80 -7.17
CA GLY A 112 -1.14 2.22 -6.05
C GLY A 112 -0.29 3.25 -5.30
N THR A 113 0.56 4.01 -5.99
CA THR A 113 1.37 5.05 -5.33
C THR A 113 0.53 6.20 -4.76
N VAL A 114 -0.59 6.56 -5.41
CA VAL A 114 -1.56 7.52 -4.85
C VAL A 114 -2.17 6.98 -3.57
N ASN A 115 -2.49 5.69 -3.53
CA ASN A 115 -3.08 5.02 -2.37
C ASN A 115 -2.09 4.95 -1.21
N ASP A 116 -0.84 4.56 -1.45
CA ASP A 116 0.22 4.58 -0.44
C ASP A 116 0.35 5.94 0.25
N LEU A 117 0.44 7.01 -0.55
CA LEU A 117 0.49 8.37 -0.03
C LEU A 117 -0.77 8.70 0.80
N SER A 118 -1.92 8.23 0.36
CA SER A 118 -3.19 8.43 1.04
C SER A 118 -3.28 7.66 2.35
N MET A 119 -2.68 6.44 2.43
CA MET A 119 -2.58 5.68 3.68
C MET A 119 -1.71 6.40 4.72
N CYS A 120 -0.78 7.25 4.30
CA CYS A 120 -0.06 8.18 5.18
C CYS A 120 -0.91 9.40 5.62
N GLY A 121 -2.18 9.48 5.21
CA GLY A 121 -3.04 10.66 5.42
C GLY A 121 -2.65 11.86 4.58
N ALA A 122 -1.79 11.68 3.58
CA ALA A 122 -1.34 12.77 2.72
C ALA A 122 -2.33 13.02 1.58
N ARG A 123 -2.34 14.26 1.11
CA ARG A 123 -2.91 14.62 -0.19
C ARG A 123 -1.80 14.46 -1.25
N PRO A 124 -1.90 13.46 -2.15
CA PRO A 124 -0.95 13.27 -3.22
C PRO A 124 -0.89 14.48 -4.16
N LEU A 125 0.31 14.81 -4.66
CA LEU A 125 0.53 15.98 -5.53
C LEU A 125 1.23 15.61 -6.84
N TYR A 126 2.40 14.99 -6.72
CA TYR A 126 3.28 14.73 -7.85
C TYR A 126 3.72 13.27 -7.86
N LEU A 127 3.84 12.72 -9.08
CA LEU A 127 4.38 11.39 -9.33
C LEU A 127 5.57 11.48 -10.29
N SER A 128 6.45 10.50 -10.19
CA SER A 128 7.38 10.11 -11.26
C SER A 128 6.97 8.76 -11.83
N ALA A 129 7.39 8.44 -13.06
CA ALA A 129 7.19 7.11 -13.65
C ALA A 129 8.47 6.63 -14.34
N GLY A 130 8.94 5.45 -13.96
CA GLY A 130 10.02 4.72 -14.61
C GLY A 130 9.46 3.52 -15.38
N PHE A 131 9.87 3.37 -16.64
CA PHE A 131 9.45 2.28 -17.50
C PHE A 131 10.62 1.35 -17.81
N ILE A 132 10.43 0.05 -17.63
CA ILE A 132 11.32 -0.99 -18.14
C ILE A 132 10.53 -1.75 -19.21
N LEU A 133 10.89 -1.56 -20.47
CA LEU A 133 10.22 -2.12 -21.64
C LEU A 133 11.02 -3.30 -22.18
N GLU A 134 10.36 -4.38 -22.54
CA GLU A 134 10.98 -5.49 -23.26
C GLU A 134 10.97 -5.21 -24.75
N GLU A 135 12.09 -5.48 -25.44
CA GLU A 135 12.16 -5.42 -26.90
C GLU A 135 11.10 -6.31 -27.54
N GLY A 136 10.31 -5.73 -28.45
CA GLY A 136 9.19 -6.41 -29.10
C GLY A 136 7.83 -6.13 -28.46
N THR A 137 7.78 -5.36 -27.36
CA THR A 137 6.51 -4.83 -26.85
C THR A 137 5.84 -3.94 -27.90
N SER A 138 4.54 -4.11 -28.09
CA SER A 138 3.77 -3.33 -29.06
C SER A 138 3.79 -1.84 -28.69
N MET A 139 4.10 -0.97 -29.66
CA MET A 139 3.98 0.48 -29.48
C MET A 139 2.54 0.92 -29.21
N GLU A 140 1.56 0.21 -29.74
CA GLU A 140 0.14 0.46 -29.48
C GLU A 140 -0.22 0.12 -28.04
N ASP A 141 0.24 -1.03 -27.52
CA ASP A 141 0.04 -1.42 -26.11
C ASP A 141 0.67 -0.39 -25.18
N PHE A 142 1.90 0.03 -25.45
CA PHE A 142 2.56 1.06 -24.65
C PHE A 142 1.80 2.40 -24.70
N TRP A 143 1.34 2.81 -25.88
CA TRP A 143 0.53 4.01 -26.02
C TRP A 143 -0.77 3.95 -25.20
N ARG A 144 -1.50 2.84 -25.26
CA ARG A 144 -2.71 2.61 -24.45
C ARG A 144 -2.43 2.74 -22.95
N ILE A 145 -1.33 2.13 -22.48
CA ILE A 145 -0.91 2.21 -21.08
C ILE A 145 -0.62 3.66 -20.66
N VAL A 146 0.11 4.43 -21.49
CA VAL A 146 0.40 5.85 -21.20
C VAL A 146 -0.87 6.69 -21.16
N LEU A 147 -1.83 6.43 -22.05
CA LEU A 147 -3.14 7.10 -22.01
C LEU A 147 -3.90 6.76 -20.72
N SER A 148 -3.92 5.49 -20.34
CA SER A 148 -4.55 5.02 -19.10
C SER A 148 -3.92 5.68 -17.86
N MET A 149 -2.58 5.77 -17.81
CA MET A 149 -1.87 6.50 -16.74
C MET A 149 -2.28 7.98 -16.67
N ARG A 150 -2.40 8.63 -17.82
CA ARG A 150 -2.85 10.05 -17.87
C ARG A 150 -4.25 10.20 -17.30
N GLU A 151 -5.15 9.31 -17.66
CA GLU A 151 -6.55 9.32 -17.19
C GLU A 151 -6.62 9.05 -15.69
N ALA A 152 -5.88 8.05 -15.18
CA ALA A 152 -5.78 7.75 -13.77
C ALA A 152 -5.19 8.92 -12.95
N ALA A 153 -4.16 9.58 -13.48
CA ALA A 153 -3.57 10.76 -12.85
C ALA A 153 -4.55 11.94 -12.78
N ALA A 154 -5.33 12.17 -13.84
CA ALA A 154 -6.39 13.19 -13.87
C ALA A 154 -7.51 12.87 -12.87
N GLU A 155 -7.94 11.60 -12.77
CA GLU A 155 -8.94 11.12 -11.80
C GLU A 155 -8.47 11.35 -10.36
N ALA A 156 -7.22 10.98 -10.06
CA ALA A 156 -6.61 11.17 -8.75
C ALA A 156 -6.27 12.64 -8.44
N GLY A 157 -6.21 13.52 -9.45
CA GLY A 157 -5.81 14.91 -9.29
C GLY A 157 -4.32 15.11 -9.04
N VAL A 158 -3.47 14.20 -9.56
CA VAL A 158 -2.01 14.26 -9.45
C VAL A 158 -1.36 14.56 -10.79
N THR A 159 -0.11 15.04 -10.75
CA THR A 159 0.66 15.37 -11.95
C THR A 159 1.93 14.52 -12.02
N LEU A 160 2.16 13.85 -13.16
CA LEU A 160 3.45 13.24 -13.46
C LEU A 160 4.42 14.36 -13.86
N VAL A 161 5.54 14.48 -13.14
CA VAL A 161 6.48 15.60 -13.28
C VAL A 161 7.86 15.19 -13.82
N THR A 162 8.19 13.90 -13.76
CA THR A 162 9.46 13.34 -14.24
C THR A 162 9.33 11.84 -14.49
N GLY A 163 10.31 11.26 -15.16
CA GLY A 163 10.35 9.82 -15.43
C GLY A 163 11.64 9.40 -16.10
N ASP A 164 11.80 8.09 -16.30
CA ASP A 164 12.88 7.46 -17.06
C ASP A 164 12.35 6.28 -17.87
N THR A 165 13.08 5.87 -18.90
CA THR A 165 12.73 4.71 -19.72
C THR A 165 13.97 3.89 -20.05
N LYS A 166 13.90 2.58 -19.83
CA LYS A 166 14.91 1.61 -20.25
C LYS A 166 14.27 0.54 -21.11
N VAL A 167 15.03 0.03 -22.06
CA VAL A 167 14.64 -1.11 -22.88
C VAL A 167 15.61 -2.26 -22.58
N VAL A 168 15.04 -3.44 -22.35
CA VAL A 168 15.79 -4.68 -22.13
C VAL A 168 15.59 -5.66 -23.28
N ASP A 169 16.51 -6.59 -23.44
CA ASP A 169 16.45 -7.60 -24.49
C ASP A 169 15.18 -8.46 -24.37
N ARG A 170 14.73 -9.02 -25.51
CA ARG A 170 13.60 -9.95 -25.55
C ARG A 170 13.81 -11.14 -24.61
N GLY A 171 12.77 -11.49 -23.83
CA GLY A 171 12.78 -12.55 -22.82
C GLY A 171 13.45 -12.16 -21.50
N LYS A 172 13.71 -10.84 -21.26
CA LYS A 172 14.30 -10.33 -20.02
C LYS A 172 13.32 -9.54 -19.15
N ALA A 173 12.13 -9.29 -19.64
CA ALA A 173 11.03 -8.72 -18.88
C ALA A 173 9.74 -9.47 -19.26
N ASP A 174 8.59 -8.92 -18.85
CA ASP A 174 7.28 -9.41 -19.25
C ASP A 174 6.49 -8.28 -19.91
N LYS A 175 6.93 -7.90 -21.09
CA LYS A 175 6.51 -6.73 -21.86
C LYS A 175 6.88 -5.41 -21.20
N ILE A 176 6.33 -5.11 -20.02
CA ILE A 176 6.54 -3.84 -19.33
C ILE A 176 6.51 -4.02 -17.81
N PHE A 177 7.45 -3.38 -17.15
CA PHE A 177 7.39 -3.08 -15.71
C PHE A 177 7.37 -1.58 -15.50
N ILE A 178 6.61 -1.13 -14.51
CA ILE A 178 6.46 0.30 -14.18
C ILE A 178 6.83 0.49 -12.73
N ASN A 179 7.70 1.48 -12.45
CA ASN A 179 7.90 1.99 -11.09
C ASN A 179 7.34 3.40 -11.03
N THR A 180 6.57 3.70 -10.00
CA THR A 180 6.14 5.06 -9.69
C THR A 180 6.63 5.45 -8.30
N SER A 181 6.97 6.72 -8.15
CA SER A 181 7.24 7.33 -6.85
C SER A 181 6.41 8.59 -6.73
N GLY A 182 5.98 8.89 -5.53
CA GLY A 182 5.11 10.03 -5.31
C GLY A 182 5.45 10.86 -4.09
N ILE A 183 5.01 12.11 -4.10
CA ILE A 183 5.08 13.01 -2.96
C ILE A 183 3.70 13.63 -2.71
N GLY A 184 3.34 13.73 -1.43
CA GLY A 184 2.12 14.34 -0.96
C GLY A 184 2.35 15.22 0.26
N VAL A 185 1.37 16.05 0.59
CA VAL A 185 1.38 16.89 1.80
C VAL A 185 0.46 16.25 2.84
N VAL A 186 0.99 16.02 4.04
CA VAL A 186 0.22 15.57 5.19
C VAL A 186 -0.35 16.80 5.91
N PRO A 187 -1.68 16.94 6.02
CA PRO A 187 -2.30 18.06 6.71
C PRO A 187 -1.91 18.14 8.18
N ASP A 188 -1.94 19.34 8.75
CA ASP A 188 -1.72 19.55 10.17
C ASP A 188 -2.76 18.77 11.01
N GLY A 189 -2.29 18.16 12.10
CA GLY A 189 -3.12 17.37 12.99
C GLY A 189 -3.41 15.94 12.53
N VAL A 190 -3.10 15.58 11.28
CA VAL A 190 -3.19 14.19 10.80
C VAL A 190 -1.97 13.41 11.30
N ASP A 191 -2.24 12.31 12.02
CA ASP A 191 -1.21 11.44 12.57
C ASP A 191 -1.66 9.98 12.42
N ILE A 192 -1.24 9.33 11.35
CA ILE A 192 -1.61 7.98 10.96
C ILE A 192 -0.36 7.13 10.92
N ALA A 193 -0.38 5.99 11.61
CA ALA A 193 0.72 5.03 11.57
C ALA A 193 0.26 3.65 12.04
N PRO A 194 0.85 2.53 11.56
CA PRO A 194 0.48 1.17 11.98
C PRO A 194 0.55 0.96 13.49
N GLY A 195 1.53 1.57 14.18
CA GLY A 195 1.72 1.47 15.63
C GLY A 195 0.70 2.24 16.48
N ARG A 196 -0.25 2.96 15.86
CA ARG A 196 -1.26 3.73 16.61
C ARG A 196 -2.54 2.96 16.92
N ALA A 197 -2.70 1.74 16.42
CA ALA A 197 -3.85 0.90 16.76
C ALA A 197 -3.91 0.66 18.28
N ARG A 198 -5.11 0.78 18.87
CA ARG A 198 -5.35 0.68 20.31
C ARG A 198 -6.50 -0.27 20.60
N VAL A 199 -6.42 -0.92 21.76
CA VAL A 199 -7.52 -1.77 22.25
C VAL A 199 -8.82 -0.97 22.33
N GLY A 200 -9.87 -1.52 21.74
CA GLY A 200 -11.20 -0.89 21.61
C GLY A 200 -11.48 -0.27 20.25
N ASP A 201 -10.45 -0.01 19.44
CA ASP A 201 -10.62 0.49 18.07
C ASP A 201 -11.44 -0.47 17.21
N LYS A 202 -12.15 0.08 16.24
CA LYS A 202 -12.89 -0.71 15.24
C LYS A 202 -12.09 -0.81 13.95
N VAL A 203 -12.14 -1.98 13.33
CA VAL A 203 -11.55 -2.27 12.03
C VAL A 203 -12.63 -2.17 10.97
N ILE A 204 -12.45 -1.25 10.03
CA ILE A 204 -13.41 -1.00 8.93
C ILE A 204 -12.70 -1.30 7.60
N VAL A 205 -13.35 -2.05 6.71
CA VAL A 205 -12.95 -2.18 5.32
C VAL A 205 -13.85 -1.32 4.44
N SER A 206 -13.29 -0.68 3.41
CA SER A 206 -14.06 0.24 2.55
C SER A 206 -15.01 -0.43 1.57
N GLY A 207 -14.94 -1.76 1.40
CA GLY A 207 -15.82 -2.50 0.48
C GLY A 207 -15.50 -3.97 0.35
N GLU A 208 -16.04 -4.60 -0.70
CA GLU A 208 -15.81 -6.02 -0.98
C GLU A 208 -14.34 -6.31 -1.25
N ILE A 209 -13.85 -7.39 -0.65
CA ILE A 209 -12.45 -7.82 -0.77
C ILE A 209 -12.27 -8.86 -1.87
N ALA A 210 -11.00 -9.11 -2.25
CA ALA A 210 -10.55 -10.13 -3.19
C ALA A 210 -10.90 -9.86 -4.67
N VAL A 211 -11.48 -8.72 -4.98
CA VAL A 211 -11.99 -8.43 -6.34
C VAL A 211 -10.84 -8.32 -7.34
N HIS A 212 -9.77 -7.55 -7.03
CA HIS A 212 -8.64 -7.39 -7.94
C HIS A 212 -7.95 -8.72 -8.26
N GLY A 213 -7.54 -9.45 -7.23
CA GLY A 213 -6.85 -10.71 -7.43
C GLY A 213 -7.66 -11.72 -8.23
N MET A 214 -8.99 -11.78 -8.00
CA MET A 214 -9.85 -12.65 -8.79
C MET A 214 -10.04 -12.16 -10.23
N ALA A 215 -10.08 -10.86 -10.49
CA ALA A 215 -10.10 -10.33 -11.85
C ALA A 215 -8.87 -10.75 -12.66
N ILE A 216 -7.67 -10.68 -12.06
CA ILE A 216 -6.43 -11.13 -12.70
C ILE A 216 -6.42 -12.66 -12.90
N MET A 217 -6.77 -13.43 -11.86
CA MET A 217 -6.74 -14.89 -11.92
C MET A 217 -7.77 -15.45 -12.90
N SER A 218 -8.95 -14.84 -13.02
CA SER A 218 -9.95 -15.24 -14.02
C SER A 218 -9.38 -15.25 -15.44
N VAL A 219 -8.64 -14.21 -15.81
CA VAL A 219 -8.00 -14.11 -17.12
C VAL A 219 -6.86 -15.11 -17.26
N ARG A 220 -6.03 -15.28 -16.23
CA ARG A 220 -4.89 -16.21 -16.28
C ARG A 220 -5.31 -17.67 -16.44
N GLU A 221 -6.34 -18.06 -15.71
CA GLU A 221 -6.83 -19.45 -15.68
C GLU A 221 -7.92 -19.70 -16.75
N GLY A 222 -8.27 -18.66 -17.54
CA GLY A 222 -9.30 -18.78 -18.56
C GLY A 222 -10.67 -19.11 -17.99
N LEU A 223 -10.97 -18.60 -16.78
CA LEU A 223 -12.26 -18.82 -16.14
C LEU A 223 -13.31 -17.89 -16.73
N GLU A 224 -14.40 -18.45 -17.21
CA GLU A 224 -15.57 -17.72 -17.66
C GLU A 224 -16.66 -17.81 -16.59
N PHE A 225 -17.09 -16.66 -16.10
CA PHE A 225 -18.21 -16.52 -15.17
C PHE A 225 -19.40 -15.88 -15.89
N GLU A 226 -20.61 -16.08 -15.38
CA GLU A 226 -21.82 -15.42 -15.92
C GLU A 226 -21.70 -13.89 -15.85
N THR A 227 -20.99 -13.38 -14.83
CA THR A 227 -20.67 -11.96 -14.64
C THR A 227 -19.17 -11.77 -14.63
N GLU A 228 -18.66 -10.81 -15.42
CA GLU A 228 -17.24 -10.49 -15.45
C GLU A 228 -16.80 -9.88 -14.12
N ILE A 229 -15.76 -10.46 -13.48
CA ILE A 229 -15.12 -9.89 -12.30
C ILE A 229 -14.11 -8.85 -12.80
N ALA A 230 -14.43 -7.58 -12.61
CA ALA A 230 -13.54 -6.47 -12.97
C ALA A 230 -12.75 -5.99 -11.74
N SER A 231 -11.46 -5.67 -11.95
CA SER A 231 -10.59 -5.14 -10.90
C SER A 231 -11.19 -3.91 -10.22
N ASP A 232 -11.00 -3.82 -8.92
CA ASP A 232 -11.44 -2.71 -8.09
C ASP A 232 -10.42 -1.55 -8.05
N THR A 233 -9.36 -1.58 -8.85
CA THR A 233 -8.31 -0.55 -8.86
C THR A 233 -8.90 0.86 -8.99
N ALA A 234 -8.66 1.70 -8.01
CA ALA A 234 -9.20 3.05 -7.91
C ALA A 234 -8.33 3.96 -7.02
N PRO A 235 -8.33 5.29 -7.23
CA PRO A 235 -7.62 6.23 -6.40
C PRO A 235 -8.41 6.51 -5.11
N LEU A 236 -7.85 6.19 -3.97
CA LEU A 236 -8.52 6.28 -2.65
C LEU A 236 -8.38 7.64 -1.97
N ASN A 237 -7.61 8.56 -2.51
CA ASN A 237 -7.29 9.84 -1.88
C ASN A 237 -8.53 10.65 -1.48
N ARG A 238 -9.57 10.71 -2.32
CA ARG A 238 -10.81 11.44 -1.99
C ARG A 238 -11.65 10.72 -0.94
N LEU A 239 -11.62 9.39 -0.93
CA LEU A 239 -12.25 8.59 0.14
C LEU A 239 -11.55 8.86 1.48
N VAL A 240 -10.21 8.88 1.49
CA VAL A 240 -9.42 9.20 2.67
C VAL A 240 -9.71 10.63 3.16
N GLU A 241 -9.76 11.63 2.27
CA GLU A 241 -10.16 13.00 2.63
C GLU A 241 -11.53 13.03 3.33
N SER A 242 -12.49 12.26 2.82
CA SER A 242 -13.85 12.17 3.41
C SER A 242 -13.82 11.52 4.80
N ILE A 243 -13.00 10.48 4.99
CA ILE A 243 -12.82 9.80 6.28
C ILE A 243 -12.20 10.76 7.29
N LEU A 244 -11.09 11.43 6.94
CA LEU A 244 -10.38 12.34 7.82
C LEU A 244 -11.22 13.57 8.21
N ALA A 245 -12.07 14.04 7.31
CA ALA A 245 -13.01 15.12 7.62
C ALA A 245 -14.08 14.71 8.65
N ALA A 246 -14.53 13.44 8.64
CA ALA A 246 -15.57 12.93 9.53
C ALA A 246 -15.01 12.34 10.83
N ALA A 247 -13.81 11.80 10.80
CA ALA A 247 -13.11 11.13 11.89
C ALA A 247 -11.62 11.53 11.87
N PRO A 248 -11.26 12.74 12.32
CA PRO A 248 -9.88 13.26 12.26
C PRO A 248 -8.92 12.51 13.17
N ASP A 249 -9.42 11.70 14.08
CA ASP A 249 -8.72 10.87 15.04
C ASP A 249 -8.46 9.43 14.56
N VAL A 250 -8.57 9.16 13.26
CA VAL A 250 -8.17 7.87 12.66
C VAL A 250 -6.76 7.50 13.10
N HIS A 251 -6.59 6.27 13.58
CA HIS A 251 -5.30 5.78 14.04
C HIS A 251 -4.47 5.14 12.93
N VAL A 252 -5.10 4.32 12.08
CA VAL A 252 -4.41 3.59 11.00
C VAL A 252 -5.26 3.63 9.74
N LEU A 253 -4.60 3.85 8.61
CA LEU A 253 -5.08 3.54 7.26
C LEU A 253 -4.09 2.60 6.61
N ARG A 254 -4.56 1.62 5.84
CA ARG A 254 -3.76 0.65 5.11
C ARG A 254 -4.53 0.13 3.91
N ASP A 255 -3.92 0.07 2.75
CA ASP A 255 -4.49 -0.66 1.61
C ASP A 255 -4.06 -2.14 1.66
N PRO A 256 -5.00 -3.06 1.61
CA PRO A 256 -4.70 -4.49 1.69
C PRO A 256 -4.37 -5.08 0.32
N THR A 257 -3.23 -4.68 -0.26
CA THR A 257 -2.73 -5.14 -1.56
C THR A 257 -2.24 -6.58 -1.49
N ARG A 258 -0.98 -6.87 -1.79
CA ARG A 258 -0.42 -8.23 -1.75
C ARG A 258 -0.53 -8.86 -0.37
N GLY A 259 -0.98 -10.13 -0.34
CA GLY A 259 -1.25 -10.84 0.92
C GLY A 259 -2.59 -10.48 1.55
N GLY A 260 -3.37 -9.59 0.92
CA GLY A 260 -4.73 -9.25 1.30
C GLY A 260 -4.86 -8.62 2.68
N ILE A 261 -6.06 -8.70 3.26
CA ILE A 261 -6.33 -8.15 4.59
C ILE A 261 -5.56 -8.88 5.69
N THR A 262 -5.14 -10.11 5.46
CA THR A 262 -4.39 -10.90 6.44
C THR A 262 -3.01 -10.32 6.70
N SER A 263 -2.24 -10.03 5.65
CA SER A 263 -0.90 -9.44 5.80
C SER A 263 -0.99 -8.05 6.41
N ALA A 264 -1.85 -7.18 5.88
CA ALA A 264 -2.04 -5.83 6.38
C ALA A 264 -2.39 -5.79 7.88
N LEU A 265 -3.36 -6.58 8.31
CA LEU A 265 -3.78 -6.60 9.73
C LEU A 265 -2.75 -7.26 10.63
N THR A 266 -2.02 -8.29 10.15
CA THR A 266 -0.95 -8.92 10.93
C THR A 266 0.21 -7.97 11.15
N GLU A 267 0.63 -7.21 10.13
CA GLU A 267 1.65 -6.17 10.27
C GLU A 267 1.26 -5.09 11.28
N ILE A 268 0.01 -4.64 11.24
CA ILE A 268 -0.53 -3.68 12.19
C ILE A 268 -0.53 -4.27 13.62
N ALA A 269 -1.02 -5.50 13.80
CA ALA A 269 -1.07 -6.15 15.09
C ALA A 269 0.32 -6.30 15.73
N GLN A 270 1.32 -6.70 14.93
CA GLN A 270 2.72 -6.84 15.35
C GLN A 270 3.36 -5.48 15.68
N THR A 271 3.13 -4.47 14.86
CA THR A 271 3.71 -3.13 15.05
C THR A 271 3.12 -2.45 16.28
N ALA A 272 1.81 -2.52 16.48
CA ALA A 272 1.10 -1.93 17.62
C ALA A 272 1.14 -2.82 18.87
N LYS A 273 1.58 -4.08 18.76
CA LYS A 273 1.59 -5.09 19.84
C LYS A 273 0.21 -5.33 20.46
N VAL A 274 -0.79 -5.39 19.63
CA VAL A 274 -2.19 -5.63 20.00
C VAL A 274 -2.73 -6.89 19.30
N GLY A 275 -3.85 -7.44 19.79
CA GLY A 275 -4.62 -8.43 19.08
C GLY A 275 -5.65 -7.77 18.15
N ILE A 276 -5.98 -8.43 17.04
CA ILE A 276 -7.10 -8.03 16.18
C ILE A 276 -8.06 -9.21 16.08
N ARG A 277 -9.34 -8.94 16.34
CA ARG A 277 -10.40 -9.96 16.22
C ARG A 277 -11.36 -9.58 15.11
N LEU A 278 -11.40 -10.41 14.07
CA LEU A 278 -12.33 -10.29 12.94
C LEU A 278 -13.61 -11.10 13.19
N ASP A 279 -14.66 -10.73 12.48
CA ASP A 279 -15.91 -11.49 12.38
C ASP A 279 -16.16 -11.86 10.92
N GLU A 280 -16.03 -13.14 10.59
CA GLU A 280 -16.17 -13.66 9.23
C GLU A 280 -17.47 -13.24 8.55
N VAL A 281 -18.57 -13.15 9.31
CA VAL A 281 -19.89 -12.80 8.78
C VAL A 281 -19.97 -11.34 8.32
N GLN A 282 -19.13 -10.49 8.89
CA GLN A 282 -19.10 -9.05 8.59
C GLN A 282 -18.19 -8.69 7.42
N ILE A 283 -17.35 -9.61 6.95
CA ILE A 283 -16.41 -9.33 5.85
C ILE A 283 -17.18 -9.35 4.53
N PRO A 284 -17.24 -8.23 3.79
CA PRO A 284 -17.97 -8.15 2.54
C PRO A 284 -17.20 -8.85 1.42
N ILE A 285 -17.81 -9.87 0.83
CA ILE A 285 -17.29 -10.62 -0.33
C ILE A 285 -18.49 -10.88 -1.25
N SER A 286 -18.38 -10.55 -2.53
CA SER A 286 -19.45 -10.87 -3.48
C SER A 286 -19.55 -12.36 -3.75
N GLU A 287 -20.70 -12.86 -4.15
CA GLU A 287 -20.91 -14.29 -4.42
C GLU A 287 -20.06 -14.77 -5.62
N GLU A 288 -19.84 -13.90 -6.63
CA GLU A 288 -19.01 -14.19 -7.78
C GLU A 288 -17.53 -14.39 -7.36
N VAL A 289 -17.01 -13.48 -6.55
CA VAL A 289 -15.64 -13.57 -6.00
C VAL A 289 -15.49 -14.78 -5.11
N LYS A 290 -16.48 -15.06 -4.28
CA LYS A 290 -16.48 -16.24 -3.41
C LYS A 290 -16.46 -17.53 -4.23
N GLY A 291 -17.31 -17.65 -5.26
CA GLY A 291 -17.33 -18.78 -6.17
C GLY A 291 -15.99 -18.97 -6.91
N ALA A 292 -15.39 -17.86 -7.38
CA ALA A 292 -14.07 -17.90 -8.02
C ALA A 292 -12.98 -18.40 -7.05
N CYS A 293 -12.97 -17.92 -5.82
CA CYS A 293 -12.05 -18.38 -4.79
C CYS A 293 -12.24 -19.87 -4.47
N GLU A 294 -13.47 -20.34 -4.36
CA GLU A 294 -13.79 -21.75 -4.11
C GLU A 294 -13.30 -22.66 -5.24
N ILE A 295 -13.48 -22.27 -6.51
CA ILE A 295 -13.00 -23.02 -7.69
C ILE A 295 -11.48 -23.11 -7.68
N LEU A 296 -10.78 -22.03 -7.34
CA LEU A 296 -9.32 -21.96 -7.33
C LEU A 296 -8.69 -22.48 -6.02
N GLY A 297 -9.49 -22.83 -5.01
CA GLY A 297 -8.99 -23.25 -3.70
C GLY A 297 -8.29 -22.11 -2.92
N LEU A 298 -8.71 -20.87 -3.13
CA LEU A 298 -8.13 -19.67 -2.53
C LEU A 298 -8.99 -19.19 -1.34
N ASP A 299 -8.34 -18.68 -0.29
CA ASP A 299 -9.04 -17.98 0.80
C ASP A 299 -9.07 -16.46 0.44
N PRO A 300 -10.25 -15.84 0.32
CA PRO A 300 -10.39 -14.44 -0.06
C PRO A 300 -9.62 -13.45 0.82
N LEU A 301 -9.34 -13.83 2.07
CA LEU A 301 -8.63 -12.98 3.02
C LEU A 301 -7.18 -12.69 2.60
N TYR A 302 -6.59 -13.57 1.77
CA TYR A 302 -5.20 -13.46 1.29
C TYR A 302 -5.10 -12.84 -0.11
N VAL A 303 -6.24 -12.64 -0.76
CA VAL A 303 -6.29 -12.15 -2.13
C VAL A 303 -6.11 -10.64 -2.16
N ALA A 304 -5.29 -10.15 -3.11
CA ALA A 304 -4.94 -8.75 -3.25
C ALA A 304 -6.14 -7.86 -3.64
N ASN A 305 -6.13 -6.63 -3.15
CA ASN A 305 -7.09 -5.57 -3.44
C ASN A 305 -6.32 -4.31 -3.87
N GLU A 306 -6.82 -3.55 -4.84
CA GLU A 306 -6.13 -2.38 -5.38
C GLU A 306 -6.95 -1.07 -5.27
N GLY A 307 -8.20 -1.18 -4.85
CA GLY A 307 -9.09 -0.05 -4.65
C GLY A 307 -9.85 -0.13 -3.32
N LYS A 308 -9.23 -0.72 -2.29
CA LYS A 308 -9.79 -0.85 -0.95
C LYS A 308 -8.81 -0.37 0.10
N LEU A 309 -9.35 0.10 1.21
CA LEU A 309 -8.57 0.41 2.40
C LEU A 309 -9.17 -0.23 3.65
N LEU A 310 -8.31 -0.46 4.62
CA LEU A 310 -8.62 -0.74 6.00
C LEU A 310 -8.43 0.55 6.80
N ALA A 311 -9.39 0.87 7.66
CA ALA A 311 -9.26 1.95 8.63
C ALA A 311 -9.42 1.39 10.04
N ILE A 312 -8.50 1.75 10.93
CA ILE A 312 -8.61 1.46 12.37
C ILE A 312 -8.87 2.78 13.06
N VAL A 313 -10.02 2.87 13.70
CA VAL A 313 -10.55 4.11 14.27
C VAL A 313 -11.05 3.90 15.69
N PRO A 314 -10.98 4.91 16.58
CA PRO A 314 -11.63 4.86 17.88
C PRO A 314 -13.09 4.44 17.78
N ALA A 315 -13.59 3.69 18.77
CA ALA A 315 -14.96 3.18 18.75
C ALA A 315 -16.01 4.30 18.62
N GLU A 316 -15.76 5.45 19.25
CA GLU A 316 -16.59 6.64 19.19
C GLU A 316 -16.67 7.27 17.80
N SER A 317 -15.62 7.20 17.01
CA SER A 317 -15.51 7.76 15.66
C SER A 317 -15.94 6.77 14.57
N ALA A 318 -16.10 5.48 14.90
CA ALA A 318 -16.35 4.41 13.93
C ALA A 318 -17.62 4.64 13.09
N ASN A 319 -18.70 5.10 13.70
CA ASN A 319 -19.96 5.38 12.97
C ASN A 319 -19.81 6.57 12.00
N ALA A 320 -19.07 7.61 12.38
CA ALA A 320 -18.82 8.76 11.52
C ALA A 320 -17.95 8.36 10.33
N ALA A 321 -16.85 7.62 10.57
CA ALA A 321 -15.98 7.09 9.52
C ALA A 321 -16.75 6.17 8.56
N LEU A 322 -17.53 5.22 9.09
CA LEU A 322 -18.32 4.28 8.28
C LEU A 322 -19.36 5.02 7.41
N THR A 323 -20.03 6.03 7.98
CA THR A 323 -21.01 6.85 7.24
C THR A 323 -20.32 7.63 6.12
N ALA A 324 -19.18 8.26 6.40
CA ALA A 324 -18.40 8.97 5.40
C ALA A 324 -17.95 8.03 4.26
N MET A 325 -17.46 6.83 4.60
CA MET A 325 -17.13 5.81 3.60
C MET A 325 -18.35 5.48 2.74
N ARG A 326 -19.47 5.12 3.34
CA ARG A 326 -20.68 4.68 2.62
C ARG A 326 -21.31 5.74 1.74
N THR A 327 -21.07 7.00 2.02
CA THR A 327 -21.53 8.12 1.19
C THR A 327 -20.66 8.32 -0.05
N HIS A 328 -19.43 7.82 -0.02
CA HIS A 328 -18.50 7.87 -1.14
C HIS A 328 -18.70 6.65 -2.07
N PRO A 329 -18.66 6.82 -3.40
CA PRO A 329 -18.87 5.70 -4.34
C PRO A 329 -17.97 4.50 -4.09
N LEU A 330 -16.68 4.72 -3.77
CA LEU A 330 -15.70 3.66 -3.51
C LEU A 330 -15.88 2.98 -2.14
N GLY A 331 -16.73 3.53 -1.27
CA GLY A 331 -16.96 3.02 0.08
C GLY A 331 -18.40 2.56 0.32
N SER A 332 -19.24 2.48 -0.70
CA SER A 332 -20.69 2.17 -0.57
C SER A 332 -20.99 0.85 0.14
N LYS A 333 -20.07 -0.12 0.06
CA LYS A 333 -20.15 -1.43 0.73
C LYS A 333 -19.24 -1.53 1.96
N ALA A 334 -18.80 -0.40 2.53
CA ALA A 334 -17.95 -0.39 3.71
C ALA A 334 -18.61 -1.08 4.90
N ALA A 335 -17.83 -1.81 5.68
CA ALA A 335 -18.28 -2.57 6.82
C ALA A 335 -17.27 -2.55 7.98
N VAL A 336 -17.79 -2.56 9.21
CA VAL A 336 -16.97 -2.88 10.40
C VAL A 336 -16.79 -4.38 10.41
N ILE A 337 -15.54 -4.84 10.26
CA ILE A 337 -15.20 -6.27 10.13
C ILE A 337 -14.58 -6.85 11.40
N GLY A 338 -14.25 -6.02 12.38
CA GLY A 338 -13.60 -6.48 13.61
C GLY A 338 -13.26 -5.36 14.57
N GLU A 339 -12.44 -5.70 15.55
CA GLU A 339 -11.99 -4.79 16.58
C GLU A 339 -10.57 -5.14 17.07
N VAL A 340 -9.88 -4.14 17.58
CA VAL A 340 -8.59 -4.30 18.26
C VAL A 340 -8.85 -4.72 19.71
N VAL A 341 -8.18 -5.78 20.16
CA VAL A 341 -8.37 -6.41 21.45
C VAL A 341 -7.06 -6.55 22.23
N ALA A 342 -7.16 -6.72 23.54
CA ALA A 342 -5.99 -7.02 24.37
C ALA A 342 -5.57 -8.49 24.27
N ASP A 343 -6.51 -9.38 23.93
CA ASP A 343 -6.26 -10.82 23.83
C ASP A 343 -5.41 -11.14 22.60
N HIS A 344 -4.52 -12.12 22.72
CA HIS A 344 -3.64 -12.58 21.63
C HIS A 344 -2.84 -11.45 20.95
N PRO A 345 -2.02 -10.67 21.72
CA PRO A 345 -1.22 -9.59 21.16
C PRO A 345 -0.33 -10.10 20.02
N GLU A 346 -0.17 -9.27 18.98
CA GLU A 346 0.58 -9.55 17.74
C GLU A 346 -0.09 -10.59 16.80
N PHE A 347 -1.30 -11.06 17.13
CA PHE A 347 -2.04 -12.01 16.31
C PHE A 347 -3.37 -11.45 15.83
N VAL A 348 -3.77 -11.92 14.63
CA VAL A 348 -5.12 -11.73 14.12
C VAL A 348 -5.90 -13.02 14.33
N THR A 349 -7.08 -12.92 14.91
CA THR A 349 -8.01 -14.03 15.11
C THR A 349 -9.32 -13.73 14.39
N MET A 350 -10.04 -14.75 13.97
CA MET A 350 -11.33 -14.59 13.31
C MET A 350 -12.37 -15.53 13.93
N ARG A 351 -13.49 -14.95 14.35
CA ARG A 351 -14.67 -15.71 14.72
C ARG A 351 -15.35 -16.23 13.45
N THR A 352 -15.47 -17.54 13.34
CA THR A 352 -16.06 -18.19 12.16
C THR A 352 -17.58 -18.21 12.22
N ARG A 353 -18.23 -18.38 11.06
CA ARG A 353 -19.70 -18.50 10.91
C ARG A 353 -20.30 -19.61 11.77
N VAL A 354 -19.54 -20.67 12.04
CA VAL A 354 -19.96 -21.81 12.87
C VAL A 354 -19.66 -21.63 14.36
N GLY A 355 -19.17 -20.45 14.77
CA GLY A 355 -18.94 -20.11 16.18
C GLY A 355 -17.55 -20.47 16.73
N GLY A 356 -16.66 -21.07 15.92
CA GLY A 356 -15.26 -21.31 16.28
C GLY A 356 -14.42 -20.05 16.15
N THR A 357 -13.16 -20.13 16.61
CA THR A 357 -12.15 -19.10 16.40
C THR A 357 -10.93 -19.73 15.71
N ARG A 358 -10.42 -19.08 14.65
CA ARG A 358 -9.17 -19.47 14.00
C ARG A 358 -8.16 -18.32 14.04
N VAL A 359 -6.88 -18.64 14.04
CA VAL A 359 -5.82 -17.67 13.80
C VAL A 359 -5.78 -17.37 12.30
N VAL A 360 -5.65 -16.09 11.97
CA VAL A 360 -5.44 -15.59 10.61
C VAL A 360 -4.02 -15.06 10.58
N ASP A 361 -3.12 -15.77 9.91
CA ASP A 361 -1.68 -15.46 9.88
C ASP A 361 -1.25 -15.09 8.46
N MET A 362 -0.10 -14.46 8.31
CA MET A 362 0.47 -14.18 6.99
C MET A 362 0.69 -15.46 6.19
N LEU A 363 0.54 -15.35 4.89
CA LEU A 363 0.80 -16.45 3.97
C LEU A 363 2.27 -16.91 4.07
N SER A 364 2.49 -18.23 4.18
CA SER A 364 3.82 -18.82 4.30
C SER A 364 4.47 -19.15 2.95
N GLY A 365 3.72 -19.09 1.85
CA GLY A 365 4.15 -19.41 0.49
C GLY A 365 3.67 -18.38 -0.52
N GLU A 366 3.65 -18.80 -1.78
CA GLU A 366 3.11 -18.01 -2.88
C GLU A 366 1.67 -18.43 -3.14
N GLN A 367 0.75 -17.47 -3.24
CA GLN A 367 -0.62 -17.76 -3.62
C GLN A 367 -0.97 -17.11 -4.96
N LEU A 368 -0.61 -15.84 -5.15
CA LEU A 368 -0.96 -15.06 -6.34
C LEU A 368 0.27 -14.29 -6.85
N PRO A 369 1.15 -14.91 -7.65
CA PRO A 369 2.33 -14.21 -8.16
C PRO A 369 1.94 -13.15 -9.19
N ARG A 370 2.67 -12.04 -9.20
CA ARG A 370 2.58 -10.99 -10.21
C ARG A 370 1.14 -10.48 -10.41
N ILE A 371 0.52 -10.14 -9.27
CA ILE A 371 -0.87 -9.68 -9.24
C ILE A 371 -0.96 -8.16 -9.39
N CYS A 372 0.09 -7.44 -9.03
CA CYS A 372 0.20 -5.99 -9.11
C CYS A 372 1.58 -5.52 -9.57
#